data_226dd4c88c47cef98ca72c5b9975a61c
#
_entry.id   226dd4c88c47cef98ca72c5b9975a61c
#
_cell.length_a   1.000
_cell.length_b   1.000
_cell.length_c   1.000
_cell.angle_alpha   90.00
_cell.angle_beta   90.00
_cell.angle_gamma   90.00
#
_symmetry.space_group_name_H-M   'P 1'
#
loop_
_entity.id
_entity.type
_entity.pdbx_description
1 polymer ?
#
loop_
_entity_poly.entity_id
_entity_poly.type
_entity_poly.pdbx_seq_one_letter_code
_entity_poly.pdbx_strand_id
1 'polypeptide(L)'
;MKQTLLAATLALTSYSSAMASSDNAWNALFAKANGTCIGQSGINTPEASAPVVFDDATGKIAILLRGPIGRGKAKTSVNMICLYDKKSGRASVAEYRWLGK
;
A
#
# COMPACT_ATOMS: atom_id res chain seq x y z
N MET A 1 -2.73 -26.66 -37.13
CA MET A 1 -2.79 -25.56 -37.92
C MET A 1 -3.58 -24.43 -37.35
N LYS A 2 -4.58 -24.66 -36.64
CA LYS A 2 -5.30 -23.58 -36.06
C LYS A 2 -4.67 -23.00 -34.86
N GLN A 3 -3.78 -23.65 -34.25
CA GLN A 3 -3.19 -23.19 -33.01
C GLN A 3 -2.45 -21.89 -33.11
N THR A 4 -1.96 -21.62 -34.27
CA THR A 4 -1.18 -20.42 -34.43
C THR A 4 -1.94 -19.18 -34.05
N LEU A 5 -3.22 -19.22 -34.19
CA LEU A 5 -4.01 -18.06 -33.88
C LEU A 5 -3.97 -17.70 -32.43
N LEU A 6 -3.93 -18.68 -31.59
CA LEU A 6 -3.92 -18.43 -30.18
C LEU A 6 -2.70 -17.70 -29.74
N ALA A 7 -1.60 -18.03 -30.33
CA ALA A 7 -0.36 -17.39 -29.93
C ALA A 7 -0.43 -15.90 -30.14
N ALA A 8 -1.01 -15.50 -31.23
CA ALA A 8 -1.10 -14.08 -31.53
C ALA A 8 -1.91 -13.34 -30.49
N THR A 9 -2.93 -13.98 -30.03
CA THR A 9 -3.80 -13.34 -29.07
C THR A 9 -3.09 -13.03 -27.77
N LEU A 10 -2.25 -13.91 -27.37
CA LEU A 10 -1.54 -13.68 -26.12
C LEU A 10 -0.62 -12.48 -26.18
N ALA A 11 -0.04 -12.25 -27.31
CA ALA A 11 0.86 -11.14 -27.45
C ALA A 11 0.18 -9.84 -27.14
N LEU A 12 -1.05 -9.70 -27.51
CA LEU A 12 -1.75 -8.47 -27.27
C LEU A 12 -1.95 -8.20 -25.80
N THR A 13 -2.15 -9.22 -25.06
CA THR A 13 -2.36 -9.05 -23.64
C THR A 13 -1.16 -8.41 -22.96
N SER A 14 0.00 -8.70 -23.44
CA SER A 14 1.21 -8.12 -22.86
C SER A 14 1.22 -6.62 -22.97
N TYR A 15 0.70 -6.10 -24.04
CA TYR A 15 0.69 -4.67 -24.17
C TYR A 15 -0.14 -3.99 -23.13
N SER A 16 -1.25 -4.58 -22.80
CA SER A 16 -2.10 -4.01 -21.78
C SER A 16 -1.35 -3.85 -20.48
N SER A 17 -0.54 -4.82 -20.17
CA SER A 17 0.24 -4.73 -18.95
C SER A 17 1.16 -3.54 -18.95
N ALA A 18 1.81 -3.31 -20.05
CA ALA A 18 2.74 -2.21 -20.12
C ALA A 18 2.04 -0.88 -19.91
N MET A 19 0.86 -0.76 -20.44
CA MET A 19 0.13 0.48 -20.28
C MET A 19 -0.35 0.69 -18.87
N ALA A 20 -0.43 -0.37 -18.12
CA ALA A 20 -0.94 -0.27 -16.76
C ALA A 20 0.01 0.46 -15.83
N SER A 21 1.21 0.79 -16.27
CA SER A 21 2.11 1.55 -15.41
C SER A 21 1.77 3.03 -15.41
N SER A 22 0.55 3.36 -15.72
CA SER A 22 0.04 4.70 -15.68
C SER A 22 -0.66 4.96 -14.36
N ASP A 23 -1.48 5.99 -14.33
CA ASP A 23 -2.19 6.37 -13.12
C ASP A 23 -2.99 5.24 -12.51
N ASN A 24 -3.59 4.41 -13.35
CA ASN A 24 -4.39 3.31 -12.82
C ASN A 24 -3.56 2.32 -12.01
N ALA A 25 -2.36 2.05 -12.48
CA ALA A 25 -1.48 1.14 -11.78
C ALA A 25 -1.05 1.73 -10.44
N TRP A 26 -0.76 3.03 -10.42
CA TRP A 26 -0.39 3.68 -9.18
C TRP A 26 -1.54 3.71 -8.20
N ASN A 27 -2.73 4.01 -8.67
CA ASN A 27 -3.90 4.03 -7.81
C ASN A 27 -4.17 2.66 -7.21
N ALA A 28 -4.03 1.62 -7.99
CA ALA A 28 -4.23 0.27 -7.50
C ALA A 28 -3.19 -0.09 -6.45
N LEU A 29 -1.95 0.32 -6.68
CA LEU A 29 -0.88 0.06 -5.72
C LEU A 29 -1.12 0.79 -4.42
N PHE A 30 -1.52 2.05 -4.50
CA PHE A 30 -1.79 2.83 -3.29
C PHE A 30 -2.96 2.25 -2.51
N ALA A 31 -4.00 1.81 -3.20
CA ALA A 31 -5.14 1.20 -2.53
C ALA A 31 -4.71 -0.06 -1.79
N LYS A 32 -3.86 -0.86 -2.41
CA LYS A 32 -3.38 -2.08 -1.80
C LYS A 32 -2.49 -1.78 -0.60
N ALA A 33 -1.59 -0.82 -0.75
CA ALA A 33 -0.71 -0.45 0.35
C ALA A 33 -1.53 0.09 1.51
N ASN A 34 -2.50 0.96 1.21
CA ASN A 34 -3.33 1.54 2.23
C ASN A 34 -4.12 0.48 2.99
N GLY A 35 -4.76 -0.42 2.26
CA GLY A 35 -5.54 -1.48 2.90
C GLY A 35 -4.68 -2.41 3.75
N THR A 36 -3.50 -2.76 3.25
CA THR A 36 -2.61 -3.62 4.01
C THR A 36 -2.12 -2.92 5.26
N CYS A 37 -1.75 -1.66 5.15
CA CYS A 37 -1.28 -0.88 6.29
C CYS A 37 -2.38 -0.71 7.33
N ILE A 38 -3.58 -0.40 6.91
CA ILE A 38 -4.69 -0.24 7.84
C ILE A 38 -4.95 -1.55 8.58
N GLY A 39 -4.96 -2.66 7.84
CA GLY A 39 -5.18 -3.96 8.46
C GLY A 39 -4.13 -4.33 9.47
N GLN A 40 -2.88 -3.97 9.22
CA GLN A 40 -1.78 -4.27 10.13
C GLN A 40 -1.78 -3.38 11.35
N SER A 41 -2.35 -2.18 11.26
CA SER A 41 -2.20 -1.18 12.31
C SER A 41 -2.96 -1.51 13.58
N GLY A 42 -4.07 -2.21 13.47
CA GLY A 42 -4.91 -2.46 14.64
C GLY A 42 -5.69 -1.23 15.11
N ILE A 43 -5.61 -0.14 14.37
CA ILE A 43 -6.36 1.06 14.73
C ILE A 43 -7.80 0.91 14.29
N ASN A 44 -8.74 1.31 15.14
CA ASN A 44 -10.15 1.06 14.89
C ASN A 44 -10.71 1.85 13.71
N THR A 45 -10.47 3.13 13.67
CA THR A 45 -10.95 3.95 12.56
C THR A 45 -9.81 4.85 12.15
N PRO A 46 -8.83 4.30 11.43
CA PRO A 46 -7.61 5.05 11.17
C PRO A 46 -7.81 6.15 10.15
N GLU A 47 -7.11 7.26 10.38
CA GLU A 47 -6.89 8.26 9.35
C GLU A 47 -5.56 7.94 8.72
N ALA A 48 -5.51 8.04 7.40
CA ALA A 48 -4.29 7.71 6.69
C ALA A 48 -3.78 8.93 5.94
N SER A 49 -2.49 9.11 5.92
CA SER A 49 -1.87 10.17 5.13
C SER A 49 -1.87 9.78 3.66
N ALA A 50 -1.57 10.76 2.81
CA ALA A 50 -1.25 10.43 1.43
C ALA A 50 -0.01 9.57 1.44
N PRO A 51 0.13 8.66 0.48
CA PRO A 51 1.29 7.78 0.45
C PRO A 51 2.57 8.57 0.14
N VAL A 52 3.64 8.18 0.81
CA VAL A 52 4.96 8.74 0.58
C VAL A 52 5.76 7.69 -0.17
N VAL A 53 6.05 7.98 -1.43
CA VAL A 53 6.68 7.01 -2.29
C VAL A 53 8.20 7.20 -2.27
N PHE A 54 8.90 6.15 -1.88
CA PHE A 54 10.36 6.17 -1.90
C PHE A 54 10.85 5.77 -3.28
N ASP A 55 12.12 5.96 -3.54
CA ASP A 55 12.68 5.63 -4.84
C ASP A 55 12.59 4.12 -5.10
N ASP A 56 12.81 3.75 -6.36
CA ASP A 56 12.68 2.36 -6.75
C ASP A 56 13.69 1.46 -6.06
N ALA A 57 14.85 1.99 -5.76
CA ALA A 57 15.87 1.17 -5.09
C ALA A 57 15.40 0.77 -3.71
N THR A 58 14.73 1.67 -3.00
CA THR A 58 14.17 1.38 -1.70
C THR A 58 12.94 0.50 -1.82
N GLY A 59 12.10 0.77 -2.81
CA GLY A 59 10.94 -0.07 -3.10
C GLY A 59 9.87 -0.06 -2.04
N LYS A 60 9.72 1.05 -1.33
CA LYS A 60 8.77 1.14 -0.23
C LYS A 60 7.80 2.29 -0.42
N ILE A 61 6.66 2.15 0.21
CA ILE A 61 5.69 3.24 0.31
C ILE A 61 5.38 3.40 1.79
N ALA A 62 5.48 4.63 2.28
CA ALA A 62 5.18 4.90 3.68
C ALA A 62 3.81 5.56 3.78
N ILE A 63 3.05 5.16 4.77
CA ILE A 63 1.76 5.75 5.06
C ILE A 63 1.71 6.00 6.56
N LEU A 64 1.35 7.22 6.93
CA LEU A 64 1.16 7.54 8.34
C LEU A 64 -0.28 7.29 8.70
N LEU A 65 -0.48 6.67 9.85
CA LEU A 65 -1.80 6.33 10.33
C LEU A 65 -1.97 6.86 11.73
N ARG A 66 -3.17 7.29 12.05
CA ARG A 66 -3.46 7.72 13.40
C ARG A 66 -4.90 7.40 13.75
N GLY A 67 -5.17 7.19 15.02
CA GLY A 67 -6.51 6.90 15.47
C GLY A 67 -6.51 6.15 16.77
N PRO A 68 -7.69 5.75 17.21
CA PRO A 68 -7.82 5.10 18.51
C PRO A 68 -7.50 3.62 18.43
N ILE A 69 -6.90 3.13 19.50
CA ILE A 69 -6.62 1.73 19.66
C ILE A 69 -7.15 1.33 21.04
N GLY A 70 -7.64 0.10 21.16
CA GLY A 70 -8.21 -0.36 22.41
C GLY A 70 -9.72 -0.18 22.43
N ARG A 71 -10.32 -0.40 23.58
CA ARG A 71 -11.77 -0.38 23.73
C ARG A 71 -12.21 0.42 24.95
N GLY A 72 -13.38 1.02 24.80
CA GLY A 72 -14.00 1.72 25.91
C GLY A 72 -13.07 2.73 26.52
N LYS A 73 -12.93 2.65 27.83
CA LYS A 73 -12.09 3.60 28.54
C LYS A 73 -10.61 3.39 28.35
N ALA A 74 -10.23 2.24 27.84
CA ALA A 74 -8.84 1.97 27.56
C ALA A 74 -8.41 2.49 26.18
N LYS A 75 -9.30 3.15 25.50
CA LYS A 75 -9.02 3.65 24.17
C LYS A 75 -7.98 4.78 24.21
N THR A 76 -7.00 4.68 23.36
CA THR A 76 -5.89 5.64 23.30
C THR A 76 -5.60 5.97 21.85
N SER A 77 -5.33 7.23 21.59
CA SER A 77 -4.91 7.64 20.24
C SER A 77 -3.45 7.34 20.02
N VAL A 78 -3.14 6.77 18.86
CA VAL A 78 -1.76 6.46 18.52
C VAL A 78 -1.43 6.99 17.14
N ASN A 79 -0.15 7.22 16.91
CA ASN A 79 0.38 7.58 15.59
C ASN A 79 1.31 6.47 15.17
N MET A 80 1.10 5.98 13.97
CA MET A 80 1.92 4.90 13.45
C MET A 80 2.42 5.22 12.06
N ILE A 81 3.56 4.66 11.73
CA ILE A 81 4.07 4.73 10.38
C ILE A 81 4.09 3.31 9.85
N CYS A 82 3.61 3.16 8.63
CA CYS A 82 3.58 1.87 7.97
C CYS A 82 4.48 1.92 6.76
N LEU A 83 5.32 0.92 6.62
CA LEU A 83 6.14 0.75 5.43
C LEU A 83 5.60 -0.44 4.66
N TYR A 84 5.19 -0.18 3.44
CA TYR A 84 4.68 -1.21 2.55
C TYR A 84 5.76 -1.53 1.52
N ASP A 85 6.12 -2.80 1.42
CA ASP A 85 7.13 -3.26 0.49
C ASP A 85 6.47 -3.60 -0.83
N LYS A 86 6.84 -2.89 -1.89
CA LYS A 86 6.19 -3.08 -3.19
C LYS A 86 6.45 -4.47 -3.77
N LYS A 87 7.58 -5.06 -3.46
CA LYS A 87 7.92 -6.36 -4.02
C LYS A 87 7.18 -7.50 -3.34
N SER A 88 7.24 -7.52 -2.02
CA SER A 88 6.66 -8.62 -1.27
C SER A 88 5.18 -8.43 -0.97
N GLY A 89 4.71 -7.19 -1.00
CA GLY A 89 3.34 -6.90 -0.61
C GLY A 89 3.13 -6.93 0.87
N ARG A 90 4.20 -6.89 1.66
CA ARG A 90 4.11 -6.93 3.10
C ARG A 90 4.26 -5.56 3.70
N ALA A 91 3.66 -5.38 4.85
CA ALA A 91 3.72 -4.11 5.55
C ALA A 91 4.26 -4.31 6.96
N SER A 92 4.99 -3.30 7.42
CA SER A 92 5.49 -3.25 8.79
C SER A 92 5.01 -1.97 9.42
N VAL A 93 4.56 -2.04 10.65
CA VAL A 93 3.98 -0.89 11.33
C VAL A 93 4.72 -0.64 12.62
N ALA A 94 4.97 0.63 12.91
CA ALA A 94 5.62 1.02 14.15
C ALA A 94 5.03 2.32 14.65
N GLU A 95 4.96 2.46 15.95
CA GLU A 95 4.47 3.67 16.56
C GLU A 95 5.55 4.74 16.52
N TYR A 96 5.16 5.99 16.35
CA TYR A 96 6.13 7.07 16.33
C TYR A 96 5.63 8.24 17.17
N ARG A 97 6.55 9.09 17.57
CA ARG A 97 6.27 10.28 18.33
C ARG A 97 7.18 11.40 17.87
N TRP A 98 6.69 12.62 18.06
CA TRP A 98 7.52 13.77 17.79
C TRP A 98 8.32 14.10 19.03
N LEU A 99 9.60 14.35 18.82
CA LEU A 99 10.44 14.79 19.93
C LEU A 99 10.16 16.27 20.22
N GLY A 100 10.30 16.64 21.45
CA GLY A 100 10.13 18.03 21.81
C GLY A 100 8.70 18.47 21.98
N LYS A 101 7.79 17.54 21.94
CA LYS A 101 6.39 17.84 22.20
C LYS A 101 5.81 16.81 23.10
#